data_8c7195d7e4cfb940ae53b1b02de8beec
#
_entry.id   8c7195d7e4cfb940ae53b1b02de8beec
#
_cell.length_a   1.000
_cell.length_b   1.000
_cell.length_c   1.000
_cell.angle_alpha   90.00
_cell.angle_beta   90.00
_cell.angle_gamma   90.00
#
_symmetry.space_group_name_H-M   'P 1'
#
loop_
_entity.id
_entity.type
_entity.pdbx_description
1 polymer ?
#
loop_
_entity_poly.entity_id
_entity_poly.type
_entity_poly.pdbx_seq_one_letter_code
_entity_poly.pdbx_strand_id
1 'polypeptide(L)'
;MFQKLSMNVDDVFLMLDAKTYQADYVSPNVEKLLGITVEQIRKDISVLGELHSEDTKDPKKDHLKEIQVHEQREWDFEYVHQKTGERRWFHSVAMGSEVNGDKKYILVMSDRTADKKMNQALSDAVHAAENANQAKSTFLSNMSHDIRTPMNAIIGFTTLAVSNIDNKKMVRDYLGKILSSSNHLLSLINDILDMSRIESGKIHLEETEVSLSDVLHDLKTIISGQIHAKQLELYMDAMDVTNEDVYCDKTRLNQILLNLLSNAIKFTPAGGTISVRLKQYPRTQQERQLYEIRVKDNGIGMSEEFVQKTFFSF
;
A
#
# COMPACT_ATOMS: atom_id res chain seq x y z
N MET A 1 22.50 31.44 37.26
CA MET A 1 23.11 30.49 36.30
C MET A 1 22.06 29.60 35.65
N PHE A 2 21.16 28.96 36.37
CA PHE A 2 20.05 28.14 35.86
C PHE A 2 19.13 28.85 34.85
N GLN A 3 18.74 30.11 35.10
CA GLN A 3 17.87 30.87 34.19
C GLN A 3 18.44 31.11 32.79
N LYS A 4 19.76 31.19 32.62
CA LYS A 4 20.39 31.36 31.30
C LYS A 4 20.55 30.04 30.53
N LEU A 5 20.66 28.92 31.25
CA LEU A 5 20.74 27.59 30.63
C LEU A 5 19.37 27.11 30.14
N SER A 6 18.29 27.43 30.85
CA SER A 6 16.92 26.99 30.50
C SER A 6 16.27 27.77 29.34
N MET A 7 16.82 28.93 28.94
CA MET A 7 16.26 29.72 27.84
C MET A 7 16.59 29.19 26.42
N ASN A 8 17.61 28.34 26.30
CA ASN A 8 18.12 27.85 25.01
C ASN A 8 17.90 26.34 24.78
N VAL A 9 17.14 25.67 25.65
CA VAL A 9 16.89 24.25 25.57
C VAL A 9 15.39 24.02 25.30
N ASP A 10 15.06 23.15 24.35
CA ASP A 10 13.67 22.81 24.05
C ASP A 10 13.05 21.82 25.09
N ASP A 11 13.59 21.85 26.35
CA ASP A 11 13.12 21.05 27.46
C ASP A 11 12.39 21.90 28.49
N VAL A 12 11.39 21.35 29.15
CA VAL A 12 10.72 21.98 30.30
C VAL A 12 11.44 21.56 31.57
N PHE A 13 11.84 22.54 32.40
CA PHE A 13 12.45 22.33 33.72
C PHE A 13 11.52 22.80 34.82
N LEU A 14 11.29 21.94 35.80
CA LEU A 14 10.55 22.26 37.03
C LEU A 14 11.40 21.92 38.23
N MET A 15 11.33 22.76 39.28
CA MET A 15 11.85 22.44 40.60
C MET A 15 10.70 22.57 41.59
N LEU A 16 10.44 21.49 42.34
CA LEU A 16 9.33 21.39 43.26
C LEU A 16 9.84 21.16 44.67
N ASP A 17 9.17 21.75 45.63
CA ASP A 17 9.35 21.40 47.03
C ASP A 17 8.82 19.99 47.31
N ALA A 18 9.62 19.12 47.91
CA ALA A 18 9.28 17.72 48.09
C ALA A 18 8.18 17.50 49.17
N LYS A 19 7.90 18.47 50.03
CA LYS A 19 6.86 18.38 51.06
C LYS A 19 5.54 18.97 50.62
N THR A 20 5.60 20.15 49.96
CA THR A 20 4.40 20.91 49.57
C THR A 20 4.00 20.71 48.11
N TYR A 21 4.89 20.17 47.29
CA TYR A 21 4.76 20.07 45.84
C TYR A 21 4.57 21.41 45.11
N GLN A 22 4.85 22.52 45.82
CA GLN A 22 4.87 23.84 45.19
C GLN A 22 6.05 23.99 44.23
N ALA A 23 5.79 24.64 43.08
CA ALA A 23 6.84 24.89 42.10
C ALA A 23 7.68 26.12 42.49
N ASP A 24 8.92 25.87 42.95
CA ASP A 24 9.91 26.91 43.21
C ASP A 24 10.45 27.53 41.94
N TYR A 25 10.58 26.72 40.89
CA TYR A 25 11.01 27.14 39.57
C TYR A 25 10.22 26.42 38.47
N VAL A 26 9.84 27.18 37.43
CA VAL A 26 9.21 26.69 36.20
C VAL A 26 9.89 27.40 35.04
N SER A 27 10.39 26.65 34.06
CA SER A 27 11.03 27.23 32.88
C SER A 27 10.02 27.95 31.99
N PRO A 28 10.36 29.10 31.39
CA PRO A 28 9.40 29.90 30.57
C PRO A 28 8.87 29.19 29.32
N ASN A 29 9.62 28.23 28.77
CA ASN A 29 9.22 27.46 27.55
C ASN A 29 8.10 26.45 27.80
N VAL A 30 7.65 26.27 29.03
CA VAL A 30 6.50 25.42 29.37
C VAL A 30 5.24 25.82 28.62
N GLU A 31 5.03 27.11 28.37
CA GLU A 31 3.88 27.60 27.63
C GLU A 31 3.95 27.19 26.16
N LYS A 32 5.12 27.25 25.54
CA LYS A 32 5.36 26.79 24.16
C LYS A 32 5.18 25.28 24.02
N LEU A 33 5.61 24.50 25.01
CA LEU A 33 5.66 23.05 24.90
C LEU A 33 4.39 22.36 25.39
N LEU A 34 3.77 22.88 26.46
CA LEU A 34 2.59 22.28 27.08
C LEU A 34 1.30 23.11 26.89
N GLY A 35 1.44 24.41 26.53
CA GLY A 35 0.30 25.32 26.40
C GLY A 35 -0.21 25.85 27.75
N ILE A 36 0.53 25.65 28.85
CA ILE A 36 0.20 26.04 30.21
C ILE A 36 1.13 27.17 30.62
N THR A 37 0.62 28.20 31.30
CA THR A 37 1.45 29.31 31.76
C THR A 37 2.23 28.97 33.04
N VAL A 38 3.34 29.68 33.27
CA VAL A 38 4.15 29.54 34.49
C VAL A 38 3.30 29.79 35.74
N GLU A 39 2.40 30.81 35.68
CA GLU A 39 1.53 31.19 36.79
C GLU A 39 0.53 30.09 37.13
N GLN A 40 -0.04 29.41 36.12
CA GLN A 40 -0.96 28.28 36.33
C GLN A 40 -0.27 27.14 37.08
N ILE A 41 0.95 26.76 36.67
CA ILE A 41 1.73 25.70 37.34
C ILE A 41 2.12 26.08 38.76
N ARG A 42 2.53 27.34 38.99
CA ARG A 42 2.87 27.81 40.34
C ARG A 42 1.69 27.84 41.29
N LYS A 43 0.48 28.12 40.73
CA LYS A 43 -0.76 28.13 41.52
C LYS A 43 -1.22 26.72 41.88
N ASP A 44 -1.14 25.81 40.92
CA ASP A 44 -1.57 24.44 41.06
C ASP A 44 -0.83 23.54 40.06
N ILE A 45 0.04 22.67 40.57
CA ILE A 45 0.80 21.74 39.74
C ILE A 45 -0.09 20.69 39.08
N SER A 46 -1.29 20.43 39.61
CA SER A 46 -2.22 19.45 39.03
C SER A 46 -2.69 19.83 37.64
N VAL A 47 -2.48 21.08 37.17
CA VAL A 47 -2.76 21.50 35.79
C VAL A 47 -1.87 20.80 34.78
N LEU A 48 -0.76 20.19 35.17
CA LEU A 48 0.06 19.34 34.33
C LEU A 48 -0.68 18.01 33.99
N GLY A 49 -1.78 17.75 34.66
CA GLY A 49 -2.55 16.53 34.54
C GLY A 49 -1.84 15.31 35.15
N GLU A 50 -2.47 14.19 35.04
CA GLU A 50 -1.82 12.92 35.34
C GLU A 50 -0.78 12.67 34.23
N LEU A 51 0.49 12.75 34.55
CA LEU A 51 1.60 12.40 33.67
C LEU A 51 1.61 10.87 33.55
N HIS A 52 0.69 10.34 32.73
CA HIS A 52 0.53 8.90 32.56
C HIS A 52 1.69 8.33 31.74
N SER A 53 2.35 7.33 32.28
CA SER A 53 3.28 6.48 31.53
C SER A 53 2.50 5.42 30.74
N GLU A 54 2.81 5.22 29.44
CA GLU A 54 2.25 4.14 28.63
C GLU A 54 2.51 2.75 29.23
N ASP A 55 3.55 2.58 30.04
CA ASP A 55 4.01 1.31 30.59
C ASP A 55 3.41 0.94 31.96
N THR A 56 2.66 1.80 32.61
CA THR A 56 2.08 1.47 33.91
C THR A 56 0.58 1.16 33.82
N LYS A 57 0.23 -0.09 34.09
CA LYS A 57 -1.15 -0.54 34.30
C LYS A 57 -1.87 0.13 35.49
N ASP A 58 -1.19 1.04 36.18
CA ASP A 58 -1.75 1.77 37.34
C ASP A 58 -1.66 3.28 37.08
N PRO A 59 -2.79 3.91 36.64
CA PRO A 59 -2.84 5.33 36.35
C PRO A 59 -2.70 6.24 37.59
N LYS A 60 -2.61 5.67 38.79
CA LYS A 60 -2.49 6.41 40.06
C LYS A 60 -1.06 6.45 40.63
N LYS A 61 -0.09 5.91 39.92
CA LYS A 61 1.28 5.88 40.39
C LYS A 61 1.92 7.28 40.30
N ASP A 62 1.99 7.97 41.41
CA ASP A 62 2.70 9.27 41.54
C ASP A 62 4.21 9.00 41.36
N HIS A 63 4.73 9.32 40.16
CA HIS A 63 6.13 9.09 39.81
C HIS A 63 7.10 9.90 40.69
N LEU A 64 6.63 10.94 41.38
CA LEU A 64 7.43 11.77 42.28
C LEU A 64 7.43 11.24 43.70
N LYS A 65 6.43 10.46 44.11
CA LYS A 65 6.43 9.87 45.45
C LYS A 65 7.58 8.92 45.62
N GLU A 66 8.24 9.06 46.78
CA GLU A 66 9.31 8.17 47.25
C GLU A 66 10.65 8.30 46.52
N ILE A 67 10.86 9.26 45.59
CA ILE A 67 12.18 9.49 45.02
C ILE A 67 13.10 9.97 46.17
N GLN A 68 14.17 9.21 46.43
CA GLN A 68 15.17 9.59 47.45
C GLN A 68 16.14 10.66 46.90
N VAL A 69 16.85 11.33 47.78
CA VAL A 69 17.93 12.25 47.37
C VAL A 69 18.97 11.46 46.59
N HIS A 70 19.37 11.95 45.41
CA HIS A 70 20.23 11.31 44.43
C HIS A 70 19.61 10.11 43.68
N GLU A 71 18.32 9.79 43.87
CA GLU A 71 17.58 8.84 43.05
C GLU A 71 17.01 9.56 41.83
N GLN A 72 17.00 8.84 40.69
CA GLN A 72 16.46 9.31 39.43
C GLN A 72 15.41 8.32 38.94
N ARG A 73 14.34 8.83 38.32
CA ARG A 73 13.30 8.04 37.61
C ARG A 73 13.05 8.66 36.27
N GLU A 74 12.80 7.80 35.30
CA GLU A 74 12.52 8.17 33.91
C GLU A 74 11.25 7.50 33.46
N TRP A 75 10.45 8.20 32.63
CA TRP A 75 9.27 7.67 31.99
C TRP A 75 8.92 8.47 30.75
N ASP A 76 8.25 7.82 29.80
CA ASP A 76 7.65 8.46 28.63
C ASP A 76 6.16 8.62 28.84
N PHE A 77 5.57 9.69 28.29
CA PHE A 77 4.15 9.93 28.36
C PHE A 77 3.66 10.71 27.16
N GLU A 78 2.37 10.51 26.82
CA GLU A 78 1.66 11.28 25.82
C GLU A 78 0.94 12.45 26.50
N TYR A 79 1.00 13.61 25.88
CA TYR A 79 0.39 14.83 26.36
C TYR A 79 -0.36 15.56 25.27
N VAL A 80 -1.55 16.07 25.57
CA VAL A 80 -2.33 16.91 24.66
C VAL A 80 -2.05 18.37 24.98
N HIS A 81 -1.44 19.09 24.06
CA HIS A 81 -1.09 20.51 24.22
C HIS A 81 -2.34 21.35 24.45
N GLN A 82 -2.44 22.04 25.59
CA GLN A 82 -3.66 22.66 26.08
C GLN A 82 -4.26 23.72 25.15
N LYS A 83 -3.45 24.44 24.40
CA LYS A 83 -3.92 25.50 23.49
C LYS A 83 -4.23 25.01 22.07
N THR A 84 -3.45 24.04 21.55
CA THR A 84 -3.54 23.60 20.16
C THR A 84 -4.30 22.29 19.97
N GLY A 85 -4.48 21.49 21.04
CA GLY A 85 -5.02 20.15 20.97
C GLY A 85 -4.08 19.12 20.31
N GLU A 86 -2.83 19.48 20.00
CA GLU A 86 -1.84 18.59 19.39
C GLU A 86 -1.37 17.56 20.40
N ARG A 87 -1.32 16.29 19.98
CA ARG A 87 -0.70 15.21 20.76
C ARG A 87 0.80 15.29 20.64
N ARG A 88 1.50 15.27 21.76
CA ARG A 88 2.95 15.32 21.91
C ARG A 88 3.45 14.20 22.80
N TRP A 89 4.64 13.73 22.54
CA TRP A 89 5.33 12.71 23.32
C TRP A 89 6.49 13.35 24.08
N PHE A 90 6.50 13.13 25.38
CA PHE A 90 7.55 13.65 26.25
C PHE A 90 8.31 12.50 26.91
N HIS A 91 9.63 12.68 27.02
CA HIS A 91 10.49 11.92 27.90
C HIS A 91 10.71 12.74 29.16
N SER A 92 10.42 12.16 30.31
CA SER A 92 10.52 12.85 31.61
C SER A 92 11.56 12.20 32.51
N VAL A 93 12.36 13.01 33.12
CA VAL A 93 13.35 12.60 34.12
C VAL A 93 13.10 13.38 35.41
N ALA A 94 12.82 12.67 36.49
CA ALA A 94 12.69 13.25 37.81
C ALA A 94 13.87 12.83 38.72
N MET A 95 14.45 13.78 39.45
CA MET A 95 15.56 13.54 40.33
C MET A 95 15.28 14.18 41.72
N GLY A 96 15.53 13.41 42.78
CA GLY A 96 15.57 13.94 44.14
C GLY A 96 16.89 14.65 44.40
N SER A 97 16.85 15.91 44.87
CA SER A 97 18.01 16.71 45.18
C SER A 97 17.83 17.41 46.55
N GLU A 98 18.93 17.82 47.16
CA GLU A 98 18.92 18.65 48.36
C GLU A 98 19.45 20.03 48.00
N VAL A 99 18.67 21.08 48.31
CA VAL A 99 19.02 22.47 48.04
C VAL A 99 18.80 23.26 49.35
N ASN A 100 19.85 23.83 49.88
CA ASN A 100 19.83 24.58 51.14
C ASN A 100 19.25 23.81 52.35
N GLY A 101 19.43 22.48 52.39
CA GLY A 101 18.93 21.62 53.47
C GLY A 101 17.48 21.12 53.27
N ASP A 102 16.81 21.57 52.23
CA ASP A 102 15.47 21.12 51.86
C ASP A 102 15.50 20.14 50.68
N LYS A 103 14.70 19.05 50.76
CA LYS A 103 14.54 18.11 49.69
C LYS A 103 13.68 18.72 48.57
N LYS A 104 14.19 18.67 47.34
CA LYS A 104 13.53 19.17 46.14
C LYS A 104 13.45 18.06 45.08
N TYR A 105 12.42 18.12 44.23
CA TYR A 105 12.35 17.33 43.01
C TYR A 105 12.71 18.24 41.83
N ILE A 106 13.63 17.76 41.00
CA ILE A 106 13.98 18.39 39.74
C ILE A 106 13.37 17.52 38.64
N LEU A 107 12.48 18.09 37.82
CA LEU A 107 11.82 17.43 36.73
C LEU A 107 12.24 18.07 35.40
N VAL A 108 12.69 17.25 34.48
CA VAL A 108 13.03 17.64 33.10
C VAL A 108 12.11 16.89 32.15
N MET A 109 11.45 17.60 31.26
CA MET A 109 10.59 17.03 30.26
C MET A 109 11.06 17.44 28.86
N SER A 110 11.48 16.50 28.07
CA SER A 110 11.97 16.67 26.67
C SER A 110 10.91 16.28 25.68
N ASP A 111 10.59 17.18 24.75
CA ASP A 111 9.65 16.88 23.66
C ASP A 111 10.31 15.93 22.63
N ARG A 112 9.80 14.71 22.53
CA ARG A 112 10.23 13.66 21.60
C ARG A 112 9.26 13.43 20.46
N THR A 113 8.33 14.35 20.25
CA THR A 113 7.28 14.22 19.22
C THR A 113 7.88 14.07 17.82
N ALA A 114 8.87 14.87 17.48
CA ALA A 114 9.54 14.80 16.18
C ALA A 114 10.27 13.46 15.98
N ASP A 115 11.00 13.01 16.99
CA ASP A 115 11.74 11.74 16.98
C ASP A 115 10.78 10.55 16.82
N LYS A 116 9.66 10.56 17.57
CA LYS A 116 8.64 9.50 17.50
C LYS A 116 7.98 9.44 16.13
N LYS A 117 7.58 10.60 15.57
CA LYS A 117 7.00 10.70 14.22
C LYS A 117 8.00 10.24 13.15
N MET A 118 9.28 10.61 13.26
CA MET A 118 10.33 10.19 12.33
C MET A 118 10.56 8.68 12.39
N ASN A 119 10.67 8.12 13.59
CA ASN A 119 10.85 6.67 13.77
C ASN A 119 9.66 5.88 13.23
N GLN A 120 8.42 6.35 13.44
CA GLN A 120 7.24 5.73 12.87
C GLN A 120 7.27 5.78 11.34
N ALA A 121 7.52 6.95 10.76
CA ALA A 121 7.62 7.09 9.30
C ALA A 121 8.72 6.21 8.69
N LEU A 122 9.86 6.08 9.38
CA LEU A 122 10.95 5.19 8.96
C LEU A 122 10.51 3.72 9.03
N SER A 123 9.86 3.32 10.11
CA SER A 123 9.32 1.96 10.26
C SER A 123 8.32 1.62 9.15
N ASP A 124 7.39 2.53 8.88
CA ASP A 124 6.39 2.36 7.83
C ASP A 124 7.05 2.26 6.44
N ALA A 125 8.07 3.08 6.18
CA ALA A 125 8.83 3.04 4.92
C ALA A 125 9.61 1.72 4.76
N VAL A 126 10.22 1.21 5.84
CA VAL A 126 10.92 -0.09 5.84
C VAL A 126 9.94 -1.22 5.54
N HIS A 127 8.80 -1.26 6.23
CA HIS A 127 7.78 -2.30 5.98
C HIS A 127 7.22 -2.23 4.55
N ALA A 128 6.98 -1.03 4.02
CA ALA A 128 6.56 -0.88 2.62
C ALA A 128 7.61 -1.41 1.63
N ALA A 129 8.90 -1.10 1.87
CA ALA A 129 10.00 -1.58 1.04
C ALA A 129 10.19 -3.11 1.12
N GLU A 130 10.05 -3.70 2.31
CA GLU A 130 10.11 -5.15 2.51
C GLU A 130 8.98 -5.87 1.78
N ASN A 131 7.75 -5.37 1.90
CA ASN A 131 6.59 -5.92 1.20
C ASN A 131 6.76 -5.86 -0.32
N ALA A 132 7.23 -4.73 -0.87
CA ALA A 132 7.51 -4.59 -2.29
C ALA A 132 8.61 -5.56 -2.76
N ASN A 133 9.68 -5.74 -1.99
CA ASN A 133 10.76 -6.68 -2.31
C ASN A 133 10.30 -8.15 -2.25
N GLN A 134 9.46 -8.49 -1.27
CA GLN A 134 8.85 -9.81 -1.17
C GLN A 134 7.94 -10.12 -2.36
N ALA A 135 7.08 -9.17 -2.74
CA ALA A 135 6.22 -9.30 -3.93
C ALA A 135 7.06 -9.51 -5.19
N LYS A 136 8.13 -8.73 -5.37
CA LYS A 136 9.06 -8.87 -6.50
C LYS A 136 9.75 -10.24 -6.53
N SER A 137 10.20 -10.74 -5.37
CA SER A 137 10.85 -12.06 -5.27
C SER A 137 9.89 -13.19 -5.61
N THR A 138 8.65 -13.12 -5.12
CA THR A 138 7.58 -14.07 -5.42
C THR A 138 7.24 -14.04 -6.91
N PHE A 139 7.13 -12.85 -7.50
CA PHE A 139 6.89 -12.68 -8.93
C PHE A 139 7.96 -13.36 -9.78
N LEU A 140 9.25 -13.09 -9.51
CA LEU A 140 10.37 -13.70 -10.24
C LEU A 140 10.41 -15.23 -10.10
N SER A 141 10.09 -15.76 -8.91
CA SER A 141 10.01 -17.20 -8.68
C SER A 141 8.90 -17.84 -9.51
N ASN A 142 7.71 -17.25 -9.50
CA ASN A 142 6.56 -17.72 -10.29
C ASN A 142 6.85 -17.63 -11.79
N MET A 143 7.45 -16.54 -12.27
CA MET A 143 7.84 -16.38 -13.66
C MET A 143 8.85 -17.44 -14.11
N SER A 144 9.83 -17.77 -13.27
CA SER A 144 10.79 -18.85 -13.57
C SER A 144 10.10 -20.20 -13.75
N HIS A 145 9.09 -20.51 -12.92
CA HIS A 145 8.28 -21.72 -13.06
C HIS A 145 7.46 -21.72 -14.33
N ASP A 146 6.77 -20.59 -14.62
CA ASP A 146 5.86 -20.46 -15.76
C ASP A 146 6.59 -20.46 -17.12
N ILE A 147 7.83 -19.98 -17.15
CA ILE A 147 8.71 -20.09 -18.33
C ILE A 147 9.21 -21.54 -18.49
N ARG A 148 9.57 -22.22 -17.40
CA ARG A 148 10.14 -23.57 -17.45
C ARG A 148 9.13 -24.59 -18.01
N THR A 149 7.86 -24.47 -17.67
CA THR A 149 6.80 -25.40 -18.08
C THR A 149 6.66 -25.50 -19.59
N PRO A 150 6.39 -24.42 -20.35
CA PRO A 150 6.30 -24.50 -21.82
C PRO A 150 7.65 -24.86 -22.45
N MET A 151 8.78 -24.44 -21.87
CA MET A 151 10.11 -24.80 -22.36
C MET A 151 10.35 -26.31 -22.31
N ASN A 152 10.04 -26.94 -21.18
CA ASN A 152 10.12 -28.41 -21.04
C ASN A 152 9.17 -29.15 -21.98
N ALA A 153 7.97 -28.59 -22.22
CA ALA A 153 7.02 -29.14 -23.18
C ALA A 153 7.57 -29.09 -24.62
N ILE A 154 8.16 -27.98 -25.03
CA ILE A 154 8.83 -27.81 -26.34
C ILE A 154 9.94 -28.87 -26.49
N ILE A 155 10.83 -28.99 -25.48
CA ILE A 155 11.94 -29.95 -25.52
C ILE A 155 11.38 -31.39 -25.59
N GLY A 156 10.42 -31.73 -24.72
CA GLY A 156 9.83 -33.07 -24.67
C GLY A 156 9.13 -33.47 -25.97
N PHE A 157 8.27 -32.60 -26.53
CA PHE A 157 7.59 -32.88 -27.79
C PHE A 157 8.55 -32.91 -28.98
N THR A 158 9.62 -32.11 -28.96
CA THR A 158 10.68 -32.19 -30.00
C THR A 158 11.38 -33.54 -29.94
N THR A 159 11.75 -34.03 -28.76
CA THR A 159 12.36 -35.37 -28.58
C THR A 159 11.43 -36.47 -29.07
N LEU A 160 10.13 -36.38 -28.73
CA LEU A 160 9.12 -37.35 -29.19
C LEU A 160 8.92 -37.29 -30.70
N ALA A 161 8.93 -36.11 -31.33
CA ALA A 161 8.82 -35.95 -32.75
C ALA A 161 9.98 -36.60 -33.48
N VAL A 162 11.20 -36.40 -32.98
CA VAL A 162 12.44 -37.02 -33.52
C VAL A 162 12.37 -38.55 -33.40
N SER A 163 11.97 -39.07 -32.26
CA SER A 163 11.88 -40.52 -32.01
C SER A 163 10.78 -41.22 -32.86
N ASN A 164 9.80 -40.46 -33.34
CA ASN A 164 8.67 -41.01 -34.14
C ASN A 164 8.63 -40.43 -35.57
N ILE A 165 9.79 -40.11 -36.15
CA ILE A 165 9.93 -39.36 -37.38
C ILE A 165 9.17 -39.99 -38.56
N ASP A 166 9.06 -41.29 -38.58
CA ASP A 166 8.37 -42.04 -39.64
C ASP A 166 6.82 -42.03 -39.50
N ASN A 167 6.31 -41.64 -38.31
CA ASN A 167 4.89 -41.51 -38.07
C ASN A 167 4.40 -40.08 -38.28
N LYS A 168 4.06 -39.74 -39.52
CA LYS A 168 3.62 -38.39 -39.93
C LYS A 168 2.48 -37.83 -39.08
N LYS A 169 1.55 -38.65 -38.62
CA LYS A 169 0.40 -38.21 -37.81
C LYS A 169 0.85 -37.78 -36.43
N MET A 170 1.69 -38.57 -35.77
CA MET A 170 2.25 -38.24 -34.46
C MET A 170 3.17 -37.03 -34.51
N VAL A 171 4.04 -36.96 -35.51
CA VAL A 171 4.92 -35.80 -35.72
C VAL A 171 4.10 -34.52 -35.87
N ARG A 172 3.03 -34.54 -36.67
CA ARG A 172 2.17 -33.38 -36.86
C ARG A 172 1.51 -32.94 -35.54
N ASP A 173 1.04 -33.87 -34.69
CA ASP A 173 0.48 -33.58 -33.36
C ASP A 173 1.53 -32.95 -32.44
N TYR A 174 2.73 -33.52 -32.40
CA TYR A 174 3.83 -32.97 -31.58
C TYR A 174 4.26 -31.56 -32.05
N LEU A 175 4.37 -31.31 -33.35
CA LEU A 175 4.64 -29.99 -33.90
C LEU A 175 3.55 -28.98 -33.53
N GLY A 176 2.28 -29.36 -33.54
CA GLY A 176 1.17 -28.52 -33.06
C GLY A 176 1.31 -28.15 -31.59
N LYS A 177 1.70 -29.09 -30.74
CA LYS A 177 1.93 -28.86 -29.30
C LYS A 177 3.18 -27.97 -29.05
N ILE A 178 4.23 -28.16 -29.86
CA ILE A 178 5.44 -27.29 -29.81
C ILE A 178 5.04 -25.86 -30.15
N LEU A 179 4.29 -25.64 -31.24
CA LEU A 179 3.86 -24.32 -31.68
C LEU A 179 2.99 -23.64 -30.61
N SER A 180 2.05 -24.36 -30.04
CA SER A 180 1.18 -23.87 -28.93
C SER A 180 2.02 -23.46 -27.71
N SER A 181 2.98 -24.30 -27.29
CA SER A 181 3.85 -24.00 -26.14
C SER A 181 4.80 -22.82 -26.43
N SER A 182 5.29 -22.67 -27.67
CA SER A 182 6.14 -21.55 -28.09
C SER A 182 5.37 -20.24 -28.08
N ASN A 183 4.13 -20.21 -28.56
CA ASN A 183 3.25 -19.05 -28.54
C ASN A 183 2.93 -18.63 -27.09
N HIS A 184 2.68 -19.60 -26.20
CA HIS A 184 2.46 -19.33 -24.79
C HIS A 184 3.71 -18.73 -24.14
N LEU A 185 4.91 -19.27 -24.42
CA LEU A 185 6.15 -18.72 -23.90
C LEU A 185 6.42 -17.29 -24.39
N LEU A 186 6.11 -17.01 -25.66
CA LEU A 186 6.24 -15.66 -26.22
C LEU A 186 5.31 -14.67 -25.55
N SER A 187 4.06 -15.07 -25.26
CA SER A 187 3.11 -14.24 -24.48
C SER A 187 3.67 -13.91 -23.11
N LEU A 188 4.18 -14.90 -22.35
CA LEU A 188 4.76 -14.69 -21.02
C LEU A 188 5.96 -13.73 -21.05
N ILE A 189 6.82 -13.85 -22.06
CA ILE A 189 7.97 -12.92 -22.20
C ILE A 189 7.48 -11.50 -22.46
N ASN A 190 6.47 -11.31 -23.31
CA ASN A 190 5.89 -9.99 -23.57
C ASN A 190 5.25 -9.39 -22.32
N ASP A 191 4.55 -10.20 -21.52
CA ASP A 191 3.92 -9.76 -20.25
C ASP A 191 5.00 -9.28 -19.26
N ILE A 192 6.14 -10.00 -19.15
CA ILE A 192 7.29 -9.59 -18.31
C ILE A 192 7.90 -8.27 -18.79
N LEU A 193 8.09 -8.13 -20.11
CA LEU A 193 8.64 -6.90 -20.69
C LEU A 193 7.70 -5.70 -20.49
N ASP A 194 6.39 -5.91 -20.63
CA ASP A 194 5.40 -4.87 -20.37
C ASP A 194 5.39 -4.46 -18.89
N MET A 195 5.44 -5.42 -17.97
CA MET A 195 5.56 -5.13 -16.52
C MET A 195 6.81 -4.32 -16.20
N SER A 196 7.95 -4.70 -16.77
CA SER A 196 9.22 -3.96 -16.59
C SER A 196 9.14 -2.52 -17.11
N ARG A 197 8.42 -2.30 -18.24
CA ARG A 197 8.21 -0.95 -18.80
C ARG A 197 7.26 -0.12 -17.93
N ILE A 198 6.22 -0.73 -17.34
CA ILE A 198 5.30 -0.08 -16.40
C ILE A 198 6.07 0.36 -15.16
N GLU A 199 6.80 -0.56 -14.52
CA GLU A 199 7.58 -0.26 -13.30
C GLU A 199 8.63 0.84 -13.51
N SER A 200 9.25 0.88 -14.68
CA SER A 200 10.24 1.91 -15.00
C SER A 200 9.64 3.24 -15.47
N GLY A 201 8.32 3.35 -15.58
CA GLY A 201 7.63 4.56 -16.10
C GLY A 201 7.93 4.84 -17.58
N LYS A 202 8.43 3.85 -18.34
CA LYS A 202 8.85 4.00 -19.74
C LYS A 202 7.76 3.53 -20.74
N ILE A 203 6.54 3.37 -20.30
CA ILE A 203 5.43 3.11 -21.22
C ILE A 203 5.12 4.42 -21.98
N HIS A 204 5.19 4.33 -23.29
CA HIS A 204 4.66 5.35 -24.20
C HIS A 204 3.39 4.78 -24.83
N LEU A 205 2.29 5.55 -24.73
CA LEU A 205 1.05 5.22 -25.43
C LEU A 205 1.09 5.83 -26.82
N GLU A 206 0.81 5.01 -27.83
CA GLU A 206 0.68 5.43 -29.23
C GLU A 206 -0.80 5.76 -29.49
N GLU A 207 -1.20 6.97 -29.10
CA GLU A 207 -2.59 7.42 -29.27
C GLU A 207 -2.86 7.74 -30.74
N THR A 208 -3.78 7.02 -31.33
CA THR A 208 -4.28 7.21 -32.70
C THR A 208 -5.80 7.30 -32.70
N GLU A 209 -6.40 7.79 -33.77
CA GLU A 209 -7.84 7.77 -33.97
C GLU A 209 -8.28 6.31 -34.20
N VAL A 210 -9.21 5.82 -33.39
CA VAL A 210 -9.65 4.41 -33.34
C VAL A 210 -11.16 4.38 -33.23
N SER A 211 -11.81 3.60 -34.10
CA SER A 211 -13.22 3.26 -33.96
C SER A 211 -13.41 2.13 -32.94
N LEU A 212 -14.18 2.39 -31.88
CA LEU A 212 -14.49 1.38 -30.86
C LEU A 212 -15.33 0.24 -31.41
N SER A 213 -16.15 0.50 -32.42
CA SER A 213 -16.91 -0.55 -33.16
C SER A 213 -15.96 -1.51 -33.85
N ASP A 214 -14.93 -1.01 -34.54
CA ASP A 214 -13.91 -1.85 -35.18
C ASP A 214 -13.15 -2.69 -34.18
N VAL A 215 -12.79 -2.10 -33.01
CA VAL A 215 -12.15 -2.85 -31.92
C VAL A 215 -13.03 -4.02 -31.46
N LEU A 216 -14.32 -3.79 -31.22
CA LEU A 216 -15.23 -4.86 -30.79
C LEU A 216 -15.42 -5.92 -31.89
N HIS A 217 -15.46 -5.53 -33.16
CA HIS A 217 -15.55 -6.44 -34.29
C HIS A 217 -14.31 -7.34 -34.43
N ASP A 218 -13.12 -6.74 -34.34
CA ASP A 218 -11.85 -7.47 -34.38
C ASP A 218 -11.74 -8.47 -33.21
N LEU A 219 -12.08 -8.05 -31.99
CA LEU A 219 -12.12 -8.91 -30.80
C LEU A 219 -13.09 -10.11 -31.02
N LYS A 220 -14.30 -9.85 -31.47
CA LYS A 220 -15.29 -10.89 -31.77
C LYS A 220 -14.74 -11.93 -32.77
N THR A 221 -14.07 -11.47 -33.82
CA THR A 221 -13.45 -12.32 -34.81
C THR A 221 -12.36 -13.21 -34.23
N ILE A 222 -11.48 -12.64 -33.41
CA ILE A 222 -10.34 -13.34 -32.76
C ILE A 222 -10.84 -14.45 -31.83
N ILE A 223 -11.88 -14.19 -31.01
CA ILE A 223 -12.32 -15.12 -29.96
C ILE A 223 -13.39 -16.12 -30.48
N SER A 224 -13.98 -15.90 -31.65
CA SER A 224 -15.10 -16.71 -32.20
C SER A 224 -14.79 -18.19 -32.17
N GLY A 225 -13.62 -18.61 -32.62
CA GLY A 225 -13.17 -20.00 -32.60
C GLY A 225 -13.21 -20.67 -31.23
N GLN A 226 -12.78 -19.94 -30.19
CA GLN A 226 -12.79 -20.45 -28.82
C GLN A 226 -14.19 -20.50 -28.22
N ILE A 227 -15.03 -19.50 -28.53
CA ILE A 227 -16.44 -19.43 -28.13
C ILE A 227 -17.19 -20.63 -28.71
N HIS A 228 -17.05 -20.91 -30.01
CA HIS A 228 -17.69 -22.07 -30.65
C HIS A 228 -17.16 -23.41 -30.13
N ALA A 229 -15.83 -23.55 -29.96
CA ALA A 229 -15.25 -24.80 -29.46
C ALA A 229 -15.73 -25.16 -28.05
N LYS A 230 -16.04 -24.17 -27.24
CA LYS A 230 -16.53 -24.33 -25.85
C LYS A 230 -18.04 -24.20 -25.71
N GLN A 231 -18.76 -24.01 -26.81
CA GLN A 231 -20.22 -23.85 -26.87
C GLN A 231 -20.74 -22.73 -25.96
N LEU A 232 -20.03 -21.58 -25.93
CA LEU A 232 -20.41 -20.42 -25.16
C LEU A 232 -21.33 -19.50 -25.96
N GLU A 233 -22.18 -18.76 -25.25
CA GLU A 233 -22.93 -17.65 -25.81
C GLU A 233 -22.18 -16.33 -25.60
N LEU A 234 -21.97 -15.56 -26.68
CA LEU A 234 -21.31 -14.26 -26.64
C LEU A 234 -22.28 -13.16 -27.05
N TYR A 235 -22.49 -12.20 -26.16
CA TYR A 235 -23.23 -10.98 -26.41
C TYR A 235 -22.28 -9.80 -26.43
N MET A 236 -22.30 -9.00 -27.49
CA MET A 236 -21.53 -7.75 -27.59
C MET A 236 -22.50 -6.62 -27.92
N ASP A 237 -22.49 -5.59 -27.06
CA ASP A 237 -23.48 -4.53 -27.04
C ASP A 237 -22.78 -3.17 -26.87
N ALA A 238 -23.15 -2.21 -27.72
CA ALA A 238 -22.66 -0.84 -27.71
C ALA A 238 -23.86 0.13 -27.61
N MET A 239 -24.61 0.06 -26.49
CA MET A 239 -25.76 0.93 -26.24
C MET A 239 -25.31 2.30 -25.73
N ASP A 240 -26.04 3.32 -26.15
CA ASP A 240 -25.81 4.72 -25.72
C ASP A 240 -24.45 5.30 -26.15
N VAL A 241 -23.81 4.75 -27.18
CA VAL A 241 -22.59 5.31 -27.78
C VAL A 241 -22.98 6.21 -28.96
N THR A 242 -22.74 7.48 -28.78
CA THR A 242 -23.03 8.50 -29.84
C THR A 242 -21.77 8.93 -30.57
N ASN A 243 -20.59 8.68 -30.01
CA ASN A 243 -19.30 8.95 -30.62
C ASN A 243 -18.42 7.71 -30.48
N GLU A 244 -18.18 7.03 -31.60
CA GLU A 244 -17.42 5.78 -31.63
C GLU A 244 -15.92 5.98 -31.84
N ASP A 245 -15.55 7.15 -32.40
CA ASP A 245 -14.16 7.46 -32.70
C ASP A 245 -13.49 8.12 -31.50
N VAL A 246 -12.41 7.52 -31.05
CA VAL A 246 -11.64 7.94 -29.85
C VAL A 246 -10.14 7.97 -30.14
N TYR A 247 -9.42 8.82 -29.44
CA TYR A 247 -7.95 8.78 -29.44
C TYR A 247 -7.47 7.85 -28.34
N CYS A 248 -6.90 6.71 -28.71
CA CYS A 248 -6.32 5.74 -27.78
C CYS A 248 -5.25 4.88 -28.44
N ASP A 249 -4.50 4.14 -27.64
CA ASP A 249 -3.61 3.08 -28.12
C ASP A 249 -4.43 1.81 -28.39
N LYS A 250 -4.73 1.56 -29.69
CA LYS A 250 -5.52 0.39 -30.14
C LYS A 250 -4.87 -0.92 -29.69
N THR A 251 -3.54 -1.02 -29.76
CA THR A 251 -2.82 -2.25 -29.42
C THR A 251 -2.98 -2.58 -27.94
N ARG A 252 -2.81 -1.58 -27.08
CA ARG A 252 -2.96 -1.74 -25.62
C ARG A 252 -4.40 -1.99 -25.22
N LEU A 253 -5.34 -1.30 -25.84
CA LEU A 253 -6.77 -1.53 -25.60
C LEU A 253 -7.15 -2.97 -25.97
N ASN A 254 -6.75 -3.46 -27.14
CA ASN A 254 -6.97 -4.84 -27.57
C ASN A 254 -6.31 -5.84 -26.60
N GLN A 255 -5.09 -5.59 -26.16
CA GLN A 255 -4.38 -6.45 -25.22
C GLN A 255 -5.16 -6.61 -23.90
N ILE A 256 -5.64 -5.50 -23.33
CA ILE A 256 -6.45 -5.51 -22.10
C ILE A 256 -7.74 -6.33 -22.30
N LEU A 257 -8.47 -6.05 -23.38
CA LEU A 257 -9.75 -6.70 -23.65
C LEU A 257 -9.59 -8.19 -23.97
N LEU A 258 -8.56 -8.58 -24.72
CA LEU A 258 -8.24 -9.99 -24.98
C LEU A 258 -7.87 -10.73 -23.70
N ASN A 259 -7.13 -10.10 -22.78
CA ASN A 259 -6.83 -10.71 -21.49
C ASN A 259 -8.08 -10.94 -20.64
N LEU A 260 -8.99 -9.98 -20.59
CA LEU A 260 -10.28 -10.14 -19.89
C LEU A 260 -11.16 -11.21 -20.54
N LEU A 261 -11.27 -11.21 -21.87
CA LEU A 261 -12.08 -12.17 -22.62
C LEU A 261 -11.51 -13.58 -22.53
N SER A 262 -10.20 -13.76 -22.62
CA SER A 262 -9.56 -15.08 -22.47
C SER A 262 -9.79 -15.66 -21.08
N ASN A 263 -9.74 -14.83 -20.03
CA ASN A 263 -10.09 -15.23 -18.67
C ASN A 263 -11.57 -15.61 -18.57
N ALA A 264 -12.49 -14.81 -19.11
CA ALA A 264 -13.90 -15.12 -19.14
C ALA A 264 -14.16 -16.46 -19.86
N ILE A 265 -13.56 -16.67 -21.03
CA ILE A 265 -13.68 -17.94 -21.78
C ILE A 265 -13.10 -19.11 -20.97
N LYS A 266 -11.96 -18.93 -20.31
CA LYS A 266 -11.30 -19.97 -19.53
C LYS A 266 -12.16 -20.43 -18.36
N PHE A 267 -12.75 -19.52 -17.62
CA PHE A 267 -13.43 -19.80 -16.36
C PHE A 267 -14.95 -19.98 -16.48
N THR A 268 -15.54 -19.74 -17.64
CA THR A 268 -16.94 -20.04 -17.91
C THR A 268 -17.10 -21.50 -18.37
N PRO A 269 -17.98 -22.31 -17.78
CA PRO A 269 -18.24 -23.68 -18.22
C PRO A 269 -18.89 -23.69 -19.58
N ALA A 270 -18.85 -24.86 -20.27
CA ALA A 270 -19.53 -25.05 -21.56
C ALA A 270 -21.03 -24.76 -21.44
N GLY A 271 -21.60 -24.07 -22.43
CA GLY A 271 -22.99 -23.59 -22.42
C GLY A 271 -23.21 -22.31 -21.59
N GLY A 272 -22.14 -21.74 -21.02
CA GLY A 272 -22.25 -20.48 -20.30
C GLY A 272 -22.26 -19.24 -21.20
N THR A 273 -22.38 -18.07 -20.59
CA THR A 273 -22.61 -16.79 -21.27
C THR A 273 -21.54 -15.79 -20.92
N ILE A 274 -21.02 -15.09 -21.94
CA ILE A 274 -20.09 -13.94 -21.77
C ILE A 274 -20.77 -12.74 -22.45
N SER A 275 -20.76 -11.60 -21.77
CA SER A 275 -21.26 -10.34 -22.31
C SER A 275 -20.21 -9.23 -22.24
N VAL A 276 -20.07 -8.51 -23.34
CA VAL A 276 -19.23 -7.29 -23.43
C VAL A 276 -20.14 -6.12 -23.69
N ARG A 277 -20.11 -5.14 -22.83
CA ARG A 277 -20.90 -3.91 -22.99
C ARG A 277 -19.99 -2.69 -23.02
N LEU A 278 -20.13 -1.91 -24.08
CA LEU A 278 -19.55 -0.58 -24.19
C LEU A 278 -20.61 0.45 -23.83
N LYS A 279 -20.26 1.40 -22.95
CA LYS A 279 -21.13 2.49 -22.56
C LYS A 279 -20.37 3.81 -22.58
N GLN A 280 -21.00 4.82 -23.18
CA GLN A 280 -20.53 6.20 -23.14
C GLN A 280 -21.27 6.93 -22.02
N TYR A 281 -20.54 7.67 -21.18
CA TYR A 281 -21.15 8.51 -20.15
C TYR A 281 -21.28 9.95 -20.62
N PRO A 282 -22.22 10.73 -20.09
CA PRO A 282 -22.33 12.15 -20.41
C PRO A 282 -21.02 12.88 -20.11
N ARG A 283 -20.70 13.86 -20.95
CA ARG A 283 -19.49 14.68 -20.82
C ARG A 283 -19.52 15.42 -19.49
N THR A 284 -18.51 15.23 -18.65
CA THR A 284 -18.30 16.01 -17.43
C THR A 284 -17.58 17.33 -17.74
N GLN A 285 -17.46 18.23 -16.78
CA GLN A 285 -16.79 19.54 -16.93
C GLN A 285 -15.31 19.48 -17.34
N GLN A 286 -14.71 18.29 -17.29
CA GLN A 286 -13.39 18.00 -17.86
C GLN A 286 -13.60 17.64 -19.33
N GLU A 287 -12.87 18.27 -20.23
CA GLU A 287 -13.00 18.18 -21.71
C GLU A 287 -12.90 16.76 -22.32
N ARG A 288 -12.75 15.70 -21.51
CA ARG A 288 -12.62 14.30 -21.92
C ARG A 288 -13.93 13.54 -21.79
N GLN A 289 -14.19 12.66 -22.76
CA GLN A 289 -15.33 11.76 -22.76
C GLN A 289 -14.97 10.46 -22.00
N LEU A 290 -15.86 10.00 -21.13
CA LEU A 290 -15.69 8.74 -20.39
C LEU A 290 -16.41 7.60 -21.12
N TYR A 291 -15.69 6.50 -21.35
CA TYR A 291 -16.21 5.24 -21.85
C TYR A 291 -15.96 4.14 -20.82
N GLU A 292 -16.94 3.27 -20.63
CA GLU A 292 -16.83 2.05 -19.81
C GLU A 292 -16.97 0.85 -20.74
N ILE A 293 -16.00 -0.07 -20.68
CA ILE A 293 -16.10 -1.38 -21.31
C ILE A 293 -16.22 -2.42 -20.20
N ARG A 294 -17.37 -3.12 -20.15
CA ARG A 294 -17.64 -4.10 -19.12
C ARG A 294 -17.66 -5.50 -19.74
N VAL A 295 -16.80 -6.38 -19.25
CA VAL A 295 -16.80 -7.81 -19.56
C VAL A 295 -17.42 -8.55 -18.38
N LYS A 296 -18.48 -9.30 -18.62
CA LYS A 296 -19.18 -10.10 -17.61
C LYS A 296 -19.32 -11.54 -18.09
N ASP A 297 -19.03 -12.48 -17.23
CA ASP A 297 -19.24 -13.89 -17.42
C ASP A 297 -20.13 -14.47 -16.32
N ASN A 298 -20.68 -15.67 -16.54
CA ASN A 298 -21.41 -16.45 -15.55
C ASN A 298 -20.60 -17.70 -15.11
N GLY A 299 -19.29 -17.58 -15.09
CA GLY A 299 -18.35 -18.63 -14.70
C GLY A 299 -18.32 -18.91 -13.19
N ILE A 300 -17.23 -19.54 -12.74
CA ILE A 300 -17.04 -19.96 -11.35
C ILE A 300 -16.89 -18.80 -10.36
N GLY A 301 -16.65 -17.58 -10.86
CA GLY A 301 -16.38 -16.40 -10.04
C GLY A 301 -15.02 -16.41 -9.34
N MET A 302 -14.82 -15.45 -8.45
CA MET A 302 -13.60 -15.28 -7.64
C MET A 302 -13.99 -15.20 -6.16
N SER A 303 -13.20 -15.80 -5.27
CA SER A 303 -13.40 -15.64 -3.82
C SER A 303 -13.05 -14.21 -3.38
N GLU A 304 -13.66 -13.72 -2.30
CA GLU A 304 -13.35 -12.40 -1.73
C GLU A 304 -11.87 -12.26 -1.38
N GLU A 305 -11.26 -13.30 -0.81
CA GLU A 305 -9.84 -13.35 -0.48
C GLU A 305 -8.96 -13.19 -1.73
N PHE A 306 -9.32 -13.87 -2.83
CA PHE A 306 -8.60 -13.77 -4.11
C PHE A 306 -8.72 -12.36 -4.69
N VAL A 307 -9.90 -11.76 -4.65
CA VAL A 307 -10.14 -10.39 -5.14
C VAL A 307 -9.31 -9.38 -4.35
N GLN A 308 -9.34 -9.46 -3.01
CA GLN A 308 -8.56 -8.58 -2.15
C GLN A 308 -7.06 -8.69 -2.43
N LYS A 309 -6.54 -9.93 -2.53
CA LYS A 309 -5.12 -10.18 -2.78
C LYS A 309 -4.67 -9.77 -4.18
N THR A 310 -5.55 -9.85 -5.19
CA THR A 310 -5.18 -9.59 -6.60
C THR A 310 -5.33 -8.13 -6.99
N PHE A 311 -6.36 -7.43 -6.49
CA PHE A 311 -6.70 -6.08 -6.95
C PHE A 311 -6.41 -4.97 -5.93
N PHE A 312 -6.20 -5.31 -4.64
CA PHE A 312 -5.97 -4.33 -3.58
C PHE A 312 -4.61 -4.47 -2.87
N SER A 313 -3.74 -5.35 -3.38
CA SER A 313 -2.38 -5.54 -2.84
C SER A 313 -1.30 -4.76 -3.62
N PHE A 314 -1.71 -3.76 -4.41
CA PHE A 314 -0.81 -2.86 -5.16
C PHE A 314 -0.94 -1.43 -4.70
#